data_d1531bb42de05068f57c2f4c989d1de3
#
_entry.id   d1531bb42de05068f57c2f4c989d1de3
#
_cell.length_a   1.000
_cell.length_b   1.000
_cell.length_c   1.000
_cell.angle_alpha   90.00
_cell.angle_beta   90.00
_cell.angle_gamma   90.00
#
_symmetry.space_group_name_H-M   'P 1'
#
loop_
_entity.id
_entity.type
_entity.pdbx_description
1 polymer ?
#
loop_
_entity_poly.entity_id
_entity_poly.type
_entity_poly.pdbx_seq_one_letter_code
_entity_poly.pdbx_strand_id
1 'polypeptide(L)' 'MRTGCDMDEQTKLILALHQVEGITGLTKDNPYKQFIFMHLNSIKHELERQLTNLTTTSKINE' A
#
# COMPACT_ATOMS: atom_id res chain seq x y z
N MET A 1 -14.79 5.60 13.81
CA MET A 1 -14.47 4.99 13.92
C MET A 1 -13.42 4.67 14.45
N ARG A 2 -13.20 4.21 15.02
CA ARG A 2 -12.33 3.90 15.63
C ARG A 2 -11.66 2.86 15.12
N THR A 3 -11.92 2.52 14.12
CA THR A 3 -11.26 1.47 13.52
C THR A 3 -9.82 1.64 13.48
N GLY A 4 -9.36 2.84 13.28
CA GLY A 4 -7.95 3.08 13.21
C GLY A 4 -7.24 2.70 14.49
N CYS A 5 -7.96 2.67 15.59
CA CYS A 5 -7.34 2.31 16.83
C CYS A 5 -7.08 0.83 16.97
N ASP A 6 -7.75 0.04 16.15
CA ASP A 6 -7.65 -1.40 16.28
C ASP A 6 -6.55 -2.02 15.47
N MET A 7 -5.96 -1.26 14.54
CA MET A 7 -4.92 -1.80 13.71
C MET A 7 -3.70 -0.93 13.78
N ASP A 8 -2.53 -1.55 13.85
CA ASP A 8 -1.33 -0.75 13.85
C ASP A 8 -1.03 -0.28 12.43
N GLU A 9 -0.07 0.60 12.31
CA GLU A 9 0.24 1.21 11.04
C GLU A 9 0.74 0.18 10.03
N GLN A 10 1.52 -0.77 10.49
CA GLN A 10 2.05 -1.78 9.61
C GLN A 10 0.93 -2.61 8.98
N THR A 11 -0.03 -3.02 9.78
CA THR A 11 -1.15 -3.80 9.28
C THR A 11 -1.95 -3.00 8.25
N LYS A 12 -2.16 -1.72 8.52
CA LYS A 12 -2.91 -0.90 7.59
C LYS A 12 -2.20 -0.80 6.25
N LEU A 13 -0.89 -0.65 6.28
CA LEU A 13 -0.13 -0.55 5.04
C LEU A 13 -0.16 -1.85 4.25
N ILE A 14 -0.06 -2.97 4.94
CA ILE A 14 -0.11 -4.27 4.27
C ILE A 14 -1.46 -4.47 3.61
N LEU A 15 -2.54 -4.13 4.31
CA LEU A 15 -3.87 -4.25 3.74
C LEU A 15 -4.05 -3.33 2.56
N ALA A 16 -3.51 -2.12 2.65
CA ALA A 16 -3.60 -1.17 1.55
C ALA A 16 -2.88 -1.71 0.32
N LEU A 17 -1.73 -2.33 0.52
CA LEU A 17 -0.99 -2.92 -0.60
C LEU A 17 -1.79 -4.03 -1.27
N HIS A 18 -2.47 -4.85 -0.47
CA HIS A 18 -3.31 -5.89 -1.04
C HIS A 18 -4.44 -5.30 -1.87
N GLN A 19 -5.01 -4.19 -1.41
CA GLN A 19 -6.08 -3.53 -2.15
C GLN A 19 -5.57 -2.99 -3.48
N VAL A 20 -4.38 -2.40 -3.47
CA VAL A 20 -3.79 -1.88 -4.68
C VAL A 20 -3.60 -3.00 -5.69
N GLU A 21 -3.09 -4.14 -5.24
CA GLU A 21 -2.88 -5.26 -6.13
C GLU A 21 -4.21 -5.79 -6.65
N GLY A 22 -5.24 -5.77 -5.82
CA GLY A 22 -6.56 -6.18 -6.25
C GLY A 22 -7.08 -5.29 -7.36
N ILE A 23 -6.91 -3.99 -7.21
CA ILE A 23 -7.36 -3.06 -8.24
C ILE A 23 -6.60 -3.29 -9.54
N THR A 24 -5.31 -3.52 -9.45
CA THR A 24 -4.51 -3.79 -10.63
C THR A 24 -5.04 -5.00 -11.38
N GLY A 25 -5.37 -6.07 -10.66
CA GLY A 25 -5.90 -7.24 -11.29
C GLY A 25 -7.27 -7.03 -11.90
N LEU A 26 -8.11 -6.28 -11.21
CA LEU A 26 -9.46 -6.04 -11.70
C LEU A 26 -9.50 -5.15 -12.93
N THR A 27 -8.50 -4.31 -13.11
CA THR A 27 -8.48 -3.36 -14.20
C THR A 27 -7.53 -3.77 -15.33
N LYS A 28 -7.06 -4.99 -15.32
CA LYS A 28 -6.08 -5.39 -16.32
C LYS A 28 -6.62 -5.33 -17.74
N ASP A 29 -7.92 -5.45 -17.93
CA ASP A 29 -8.53 -5.38 -19.25
C ASP A 29 -9.19 -4.03 -19.51
N ASN A 30 -8.99 -3.09 -18.62
CA ASN A 30 -9.60 -1.79 -18.75
C ASN A 30 -8.92 -0.98 -19.85
N PRO A 31 -9.68 -0.19 -20.65
CA PRO A 31 -9.08 0.63 -21.69
C PRO A 31 -8.02 1.60 -21.18
N TYR A 32 -8.15 2.02 -19.94
CA TYR A 32 -7.20 2.95 -19.34
C TYR A 32 -6.24 2.26 -18.39
N LYS A 33 -5.98 0.99 -18.64
CA LYS A 33 -5.19 0.21 -17.69
C LYS A 33 -3.80 0.78 -17.46
N GLN A 34 -3.19 1.37 -18.47
CA GLN A 34 -1.86 1.91 -18.28
C GLN A 34 -1.88 3.13 -17.37
N PHE A 35 -2.86 3.98 -17.55
CA PHE A 35 -3.03 5.13 -16.69
C PHE A 35 -3.23 4.68 -15.24
N ILE A 36 -4.13 3.72 -15.06
CA ILE A 36 -4.43 3.19 -13.74
C ILE A 36 -3.19 2.53 -13.15
N PHE A 37 -2.52 1.73 -13.94
CA PHE A 37 -1.35 1.01 -13.47
C PHE A 37 -0.26 1.97 -13.01
N MET A 38 -0.01 3.02 -13.79
CA MET A 38 1.03 3.97 -13.43
C MET A 38 0.73 4.65 -12.10
N HIS A 39 -0.52 5.02 -11.89
CA HIS A 39 -0.88 5.67 -10.64
C HIS A 39 -0.86 4.70 -9.48
N LEU A 40 -1.33 3.48 -9.70
CA LEU A 40 -1.30 2.47 -8.65
C LEU A 40 0.13 2.08 -8.32
N ASN A 41 0.99 2.06 -9.32
CA ASN A 41 2.38 1.72 -9.09
C ASN A 41 3.05 2.76 -8.20
N SER A 42 2.75 4.03 -8.43
CA SER A 42 3.28 5.09 -7.58
C SER A 42 2.78 4.94 -6.16
N ILE A 43 1.49 4.65 -6.01
CA ILE A 43 0.92 4.46 -4.69
C ILE A 43 1.55 3.26 -4.01
N LYS A 44 1.71 2.18 -4.76
CA LYS A 44 2.32 0.98 -4.21
C LYS A 44 3.72 1.25 -3.69
N HIS A 45 4.52 1.96 -4.48
CA HIS A 45 5.87 2.27 -4.05
C HIS A 45 5.88 3.12 -2.80
N GLU A 46 4.97 4.07 -2.72
CA GLU A 46 4.89 4.91 -1.53
C GLU A 46 4.51 4.09 -0.29
N LEU A 47 3.55 3.18 -0.45
CA LEU A 47 3.15 2.35 0.66
C LEU A 47 4.29 1.44 1.10
N GLU A 48 5.01 0.89 0.14
CA GLU A 48 6.15 0.04 0.46
C GLU A 48 7.25 0.83 1.15
N ARG A 49 7.46 2.07 0.72
CA ARG A 49 8.45 2.92 1.33
C ARG A 49 8.10 3.19 2.79
N GLN A 50 6.83 3.47 3.04
CA GLN A 50 6.39 3.73 4.41
C GLN A 50 6.54 2.48 5.27
N LEU A 51 6.22 1.33 4.71
CA LEU A 51 6.33 0.09 5.43
C LEU A 51 7.79 -0.19 5.78
N THR A 52 8.67 0.03 4.82
CA THR A 52 10.09 -0.15 5.05
C THR A 52 10.60 0.80 6.13
N ASN A 53 10.14 2.04 6.08
CA ASN A 53 10.55 3.02 7.08
C ASN A 53 10.13 2.62 8.48
N LEU A 54 8.92 2.09 8.60
CA LEU A 54 8.47 1.65 9.90
C LEU A 54 9.37 0.57 10.47
N THR A 55 9.69 -0.39 9.63
CA THR A 55 10.53 -1.50 10.06
C THR A 55 11.93 -1.03 10.37
N THR A 56 12.48 -0.20 9.51
CA THR A 56 13.85 0.29 9.69
C THR A 56 13.95 1.17 10.92
N THR A 57 12.98 2.04 11.09
CA THR A 57 13.00 2.93 12.24
C THR A 57 12.94 2.15 13.53
N SER A 58 12.13 1.13 13.55
CA SER A 58 12.04 0.30 14.75
C SER A 58 13.39 -0.32 15.08
N LYS A 59 14.08 -0.77 14.07
CA LYS A 59 15.37 -1.39 14.30
C LYS A 59 16.39 -0.39 14.76
N ILE A 60 16.39 0.76 14.16
CA ILE A 60 17.36 1.77 14.51
C ILE A 60 17.14 2.28 15.91
N ASN A 61 15.91 2.38 16.29
CA ASN A 61 15.62 2.89 17.61
C ASN A 61 15.96 1.97 18.72
N GLU A 62 16.21 0.75 18.40
CA GLU A 62 16.54 -0.08 19.44
C GLU A 62 17.86 -0.07 19.67
#